data_1277fe6490e3d3dc0d2cf5356da33682
#
_entry.id   1277fe6490e3d3dc0d2cf5356da33682
#
_cell.length_a   1.000
_cell.length_b   1.000
_cell.length_c   1.000
_cell.angle_alpha   90.00
_cell.angle_beta   90.00
_cell.angle_gamma   90.00
#
_symmetry.space_group_name_H-M   'P 1'
#
loop_
_entity.id
_entity.type
_entity.pdbx_description
1 polymer ?
#
loop_
_entity_poly.entity_id
_entity_poly.type
_entity_poly.pdbx_seq_one_letter_code
_entity_poly.pdbx_strand_id
1 'polypeptide(L)'
;MSIQLHRWGLAVMALVLSLPASPAHVETPGKVPSIAAVPGIPNFHQVNDHVFRGGQPAAEAWPGLAKLGIRTVIDLRREDEHSTAAEEKDVAAAGMKYVNLPMKGVVAPANGQIEQVLALLNSQDPVFVHCHRGSDRTGTVIACYRIAHDRWGQKQALQEAKSFGMAWDQLGLKRYVMAFQPTP
;
A
#
# COMPACT_ATOMS: atom_id res chain seq x y z
N MET A 1 7.50 -90.72 -0.71
CA MET A 1 8.38 -89.81 -1.52
C MET A 1 7.70 -88.46 -1.59
N SER A 2 8.01 -87.59 -0.67
CA SER A 2 7.37 -86.22 -0.60
C SER A 2 8.41 -85.19 -0.96
N ILE A 3 8.11 -84.46 -2.05
CA ILE A 3 8.95 -83.38 -2.54
C ILE A 3 8.52 -82.08 -1.89
N GLN A 4 9.35 -81.44 -1.06
CA GLN A 4 9.14 -80.14 -0.51
C GLN A 4 9.60 -79.05 -1.45
N LEU A 5 8.68 -78.23 -1.89
CA LEU A 5 8.94 -76.95 -2.65
C LEU A 5 9.28 -75.83 -1.72
N HIS A 6 10.51 -75.34 -1.79
CA HIS A 6 10.95 -74.12 -1.09
C HIS A 6 10.50 -72.90 -1.88
N ARG A 7 9.62 -72.08 -1.27
CA ARG A 7 9.21 -70.76 -1.80
C ARG A 7 10.19 -69.70 -1.30
N TRP A 8 11.00 -69.19 -2.22
CA TRP A 8 11.83 -68.01 -2.00
C TRP A 8 10.97 -66.75 -2.12
N GLY A 9 10.78 -66.04 -1.02
CA GLY A 9 10.12 -64.72 -0.99
C GLY A 9 11.16 -63.65 -1.36
N LEU A 10 10.95 -62.98 -2.49
CA LEU A 10 11.69 -61.78 -2.85
C LEU A 10 11.11 -60.60 -2.06
N ALA A 11 11.88 -60.10 -1.11
CA ALA A 11 11.60 -58.83 -0.43
C ALA A 11 12.04 -57.69 -1.34
N VAL A 12 11.07 -56.97 -1.91
CA VAL A 12 11.32 -55.72 -2.65
C VAL A 12 11.44 -54.60 -1.61
N MET A 13 12.64 -54.15 -1.37
CA MET A 13 12.96 -53.03 -0.54
C MET A 13 12.74 -51.73 -1.34
N ALA A 14 11.61 -51.03 -1.12
CA ALA A 14 11.34 -49.76 -1.73
C ALA A 14 12.23 -48.67 -1.09
N LEU A 15 13.18 -48.15 -1.85
CA LEU A 15 14.02 -47.02 -1.47
C LEU A 15 13.23 -45.74 -1.65
N VAL A 16 12.72 -45.16 -0.56
CA VAL A 16 12.08 -43.86 -0.56
C VAL A 16 13.18 -42.81 -0.64
N LEU A 17 13.41 -42.25 -1.82
CA LEU A 17 14.24 -41.04 -1.98
C LEU A 17 13.44 -39.82 -1.44
N SER A 18 13.77 -39.37 -0.25
CA SER A 18 13.33 -38.06 0.24
C SER A 18 14.11 -36.95 -0.46
N LEU A 19 13.45 -36.24 -1.38
CA LEU A 19 13.98 -35.02 -1.96
C LEU A 19 14.08 -33.94 -0.87
N PRO A 20 15.20 -33.22 -0.73
CA PRO A 20 15.27 -32.09 0.19
C PRO A 20 14.34 -30.99 -0.31
N ALA A 21 13.44 -30.50 0.57
CA ALA A 21 12.63 -29.33 0.31
C ALA A 21 13.58 -28.15 0.12
N SER A 22 13.54 -27.52 -1.06
CA SER A 22 14.24 -26.26 -1.32
C SER A 22 13.75 -25.20 -0.33
N PRO A 23 14.65 -24.45 0.33
CA PRO A 23 14.22 -23.33 1.16
C PRO A 23 13.47 -22.33 0.29
N ALA A 24 12.26 -21.96 0.71
CA ALA A 24 11.50 -20.88 0.11
C ALA A 24 12.39 -19.62 0.05
N HIS A 25 12.66 -19.11 -1.14
CA HIS A 25 13.29 -17.82 -1.32
C HIS A 25 12.37 -16.77 -0.66
N VAL A 26 12.77 -16.29 0.52
CA VAL A 26 12.27 -15.04 1.06
C VAL A 26 12.85 -13.96 0.16
N GLU A 27 12.07 -13.48 -0.81
CA GLU A 27 12.42 -12.29 -1.56
C GLU A 27 12.51 -11.14 -0.57
N THR A 28 13.71 -10.65 -0.34
CA THR A 28 13.94 -9.37 0.31
C THR A 28 13.20 -8.31 -0.49
N PRO A 29 12.32 -7.49 0.13
CA PRO A 29 11.65 -6.42 -0.59
C PRO A 29 12.70 -5.59 -1.32
N GLY A 30 12.63 -5.59 -2.66
CA GLY A 30 13.55 -4.82 -3.49
C GLY A 30 13.57 -3.38 -2.98
N LYS A 31 14.74 -2.82 -2.75
CA LYS A 31 14.91 -1.41 -2.38
C LYS A 31 14.30 -0.59 -3.52
N VAL A 32 13.07 -0.08 -3.32
CA VAL A 32 12.45 0.86 -4.25
C VAL A 32 13.43 2.02 -4.45
N PRO A 33 13.79 2.38 -5.69
CA PRO A 33 14.67 3.51 -5.93
C PRO A 33 14.07 4.72 -5.22
N SER A 34 14.81 5.32 -4.30
CA SER A 34 14.38 6.53 -3.61
C SER A 34 14.35 7.67 -4.63
N ILE A 35 13.16 7.96 -5.17
CA ILE A 35 12.98 9.18 -5.95
C ILE A 35 13.23 10.34 -5.01
N ALA A 36 14.08 11.27 -5.45
CA ALA A 36 14.39 12.48 -4.72
C ALA A 36 13.10 13.21 -4.34
N ALA A 37 13.08 13.81 -3.13
CA ALA A 37 11.93 14.60 -2.68
C ALA A 37 11.49 15.59 -3.77
N VAL A 38 10.18 15.70 -4.00
CA VAL A 38 9.62 16.76 -4.84
C VAL A 38 9.57 18.03 -4.00
N PRO A 39 10.28 19.10 -4.38
CA PRO A 39 10.23 20.36 -3.65
C PRO A 39 8.78 20.85 -3.52
N GLY A 40 8.42 21.38 -2.36
CA GLY A 40 7.08 21.89 -2.09
C GLY A 40 6.06 20.80 -1.68
N ILE A 41 6.45 19.53 -1.53
CA ILE A 41 5.56 18.48 -1.03
C ILE A 41 6.09 17.92 0.29
N PRO A 42 5.47 18.25 1.42
CA PRO A 42 5.84 17.70 2.71
C PRO A 42 5.67 16.18 2.73
N ASN A 43 6.56 15.47 3.42
CA ASN A 43 6.44 14.03 3.64
C ASN A 43 6.23 13.21 2.33
N PHE A 44 6.84 13.67 1.22
CA PHE A 44 6.77 12.98 -0.06
C PHE A 44 7.59 11.70 -0.06
N HIS A 45 6.98 10.59 -0.48
CA HIS A 45 7.65 9.29 -0.63
C HIS A 45 7.03 8.47 -1.75
N GLN A 46 7.85 7.66 -2.38
CA GLN A 46 7.42 6.62 -3.29
C GLN A 46 7.12 5.33 -2.48
N VAL A 47 5.92 4.79 -2.63
CA VAL A 47 5.46 3.56 -1.96
C VAL A 47 5.88 2.32 -2.76
N ASN A 48 5.68 2.39 -4.08
CA ASN A 48 6.12 1.41 -5.07
C ASN A 48 6.22 2.08 -6.46
N ASP A 49 6.30 1.30 -7.53
CA ASP A 49 6.56 1.83 -8.89
C ASP A 49 5.48 2.80 -9.39
N HIS A 50 4.26 2.75 -8.88
CA HIS A 50 3.16 3.58 -9.34
C HIS A 50 2.39 4.31 -8.22
N VAL A 51 2.65 4.02 -6.95
CA VAL A 51 2.00 4.70 -5.81
C VAL A 51 2.96 5.64 -5.13
N PHE A 52 2.55 6.90 -4.99
CA PHE A 52 3.27 7.96 -4.30
C PHE A 52 2.38 8.56 -3.20
N ARG A 53 2.99 9.06 -2.15
CA ARG A 53 2.31 9.65 -1.00
C ARG A 53 2.94 10.96 -0.58
N GLY A 54 2.17 11.81 0.09
CA GLY A 54 2.70 13.05 0.64
C GLY A 54 1.69 13.86 1.43
N GLY A 55 2.09 15.06 1.83
CA GLY A 55 1.22 16.11 2.32
C GLY A 55 0.75 17.00 1.16
N GLN A 56 0.04 18.08 1.51
CA GLN A 56 -0.47 19.06 0.56
C GLN A 56 0.67 19.65 -0.26
N PRO A 57 0.67 19.49 -1.59
CA PRO A 57 1.61 20.17 -2.46
C PRO A 57 1.45 21.68 -2.44
N ALA A 58 2.55 22.41 -2.46
CA ALA A 58 2.51 23.84 -2.80
C ALA A 58 2.15 24.01 -4.29
N ALA A 59 1.61 25.16 -4.67
CA ALA A 59 1.10 25.38 -6.03
C ALA A 59 2.16 25.11 -7.12
N GLU A 60 3.41 25.40 -6.86
CA GLU A 60 4.54 25.17 -7.75
C GLU A 60 4.99 23.70 -7.88
N ALA A 61 4.47 22.81 -7.04
CA ALA A 61 4.89 21.40 -7.01
C ALA A 61 4.16 20.52 -8.05
N TRP A 62 3.00 20.94 -8.54
CA TRP A 62 2.19 20.15 -9.48
C TRP A 62 2.92 19.72 -10.75
N PRO A 63 3.69 20.63 -11.42
CA PRO A 63 4.49 20.21 -12.59
C PRO A 63 5.56 19.17 -12.24
N GLY A 64 6.06 19.16 -11.00
CA GLY A 64 7.01 18.16 -10.53
C GLY A 64 6.37 16.76 -10.46
N LEU A 65 5.15 16.65 -9.94
CA LEU A 65 4.38 15.40 -9.93
C LEU A 65 4.09 14.90 -11.35
N ALA A 66 3.66 15.79 -12.25
CA ALA A 66 3.41 15.44 -13.63
C ALA A 66 4.67 14.90 -14.34
N LYS A 67 5.85 15.48 -14.07
CA LYS A 67 7.16 14.99 -14.59
C LYS A 67 7.53 13.61 -14.06
N LEU A 68 7.08 13.22 -12.88
CA LEU A 68 7.21 11.85 -12.35
C LEU A 68 6.26 10.86 -13.00
N GLY A 69 5.41 11.32 -13.93
CA GLY A 69 4.44 10.49 -14.62
C GLY A 69 3.12 10.30 -13.87
N ILE A 70 2.90 11.00 -12.74
CA ILE A 70 1.65 10.93 -11.99
C ILE A 70 0.48 11.28 -12.92
N ARG A 71 -0.56 10.44 -12.92
CA ARG A 71 -1.78 10.62 -13.73
C ARG A 71 -2.98 10.99 -12.88
N THR A 72 -3.01 10.54 -11.63
CA THR A 72 -4.13 10.78 -10.72
C THR A 72 -3.62 11.31 -9.38
N VAL A 73 -4.26 12.36 -8.89
CA VAL A 73 -4.05 12.91 -7.55
C VAL A 73 -5.29 12.60 -6.72
N ILE A 74 -5.10 11.95 -5.57
CA ILE A 74 -6.16 11.65 -4.61
C ILE A 74 -5.99 12.55 -3.40
N ASP A 75 -6.95 13.42 -3.16
CA ASP A 75 -7.00 14.29 -2.00
C ASP A 75 -7.95 13.71 -0.94
N LEU A 76 -7.43 13.47 0.26
CA LEU A 76 -8.17 12.94 1.40
C LEU A 76 -8.71 14.03 2.33
N ARG A 77 -8.54 15.31 2.00
CA ARG A 77 -9.03 16.42 2.81
C ARG A 77 -10.50 16.69 2.53
N ARG A 78 -11.14 17.27 3.53
CA ARG A 78 -12.55 17.70 3.43
C ARG A 78 -12.61 19.10 2.83
N GLU A 79 -13.75 19.42 2.25
CA GLU A 79 -13.98 20.71 1.63
C GLU A 79 -13.88 21.90 2.60
N ASP A 80 -14.21 21.69 3.87
CA ASP A 80 -14.05 22.70 4.93
C ASP A 80 -12.58 22.95 5.33
N GLU A 81 -11.64 22.17 4.85
CA GLU A 81 -10.19 22.34 5.07
C GLU A 81 -9.49 23.11 3.93
N HIS A 82 -10.10 23.20 2.76
CA HIS A 82 -9.52 23.82 1.55
C HIS A 82 -10.56 24.01 0.44
N SER A 83 -10.17 24.67 -0.65
CA SER A 83 -10.99 24.74 -1.87
C SER A 83 -10.67 23.58 -2.80
N THR A 84 -11.56 22.57 -2.88
CA THR A 84 -11.43 21.46 -3.83
C THR A 84 -11.39 21.94 -5.29
N ALA A 85 -12.20 22.92 -5.65
CA ALA A 85 -12.25 23.48 -6.99
C ALA A 85 -10.95 24.18 -7.40
N ALA A 86 -10.27 24.86 -6.47
CA ALA A 86 -8.98 25.49 -6.77
C ALA A 86 -7.90 24.43 -7.02
N GLU A 87 -7.85 23.40 -6.20
CA GLU A 87 -6.86 22.33 -6.36
C GLU A 87 -7.14 21.48 -7.61
N GLU A 88 -8.41 21.15 -7.90
CA GLU A 88 -8.80 20.48 -9.15
C GLU A 88 -8.32 21.24 -10.38
N LYS A 89 -8.48 22.57 -10.37
CA LYS A 89 -7.99 23.43 -11.46
C LYS A 89 -6.48 23.34 -11.63
N ASP A 90 -5.72 23.41 -10.53
CA ASP A 90 -4.26 23.38 -10.57
C ASP A 90 -3.73 22.01 -11.01
N VAL A 91 -4.32 20.93 -10.52
CA VAL A 91 -4.01 19.55 -10.92
C VAL A 91 -4.32 19.30 -12.38
N ALA A 92 -5.50 19.77 -12.86
CA ALA A 92 -5.89 19.67 -14.25
C ALA A 92 -4.97 20.50 -15.19
N ALA A 93 -4.56 21.69 -14.76
CA ALA A 93 -3.60 22.52 -15.49
C ALA A 93 -2.23 21.85 -15.66
N ALA A 94 -1.85 20.99 -14.71
CA ALA A 94 -0.64 20.15 -14.80
C ALA A 94 -0.85 18.86 -15.61
N GLY A 95 -2.03 18.61 -16.19
CA GLY A 95 -2.33 17.46 -17.03
C GLY A 95 -2.67 16.18 -16.25
N MET A 96 -3.05 16.29 -14.98
CA MET A 96 -3.42 15.18 -14.11
C MET A 96 -4.92 15.19 -13.79
N LYS A 97 -5.45 14.04 -13.39
CA LYS A 97 -6.82 13.89 -12.90
C LYS A 97 -6.86 14.14 -11.39
N TYR A 98 -7.82 14.93 -10.92
CA TYR A 98 -8.09 15.14 -9.51
C TYR A 98 -9.26 14.26 -9.03
N VAL A 99 -9.11 13.66 -7.84
CA VAL A 99 -10.15 12.86 -7.18
C VAL A 99 -10.16 13.23 -5.70
N ASN A 100 -11.25 13.82 -5.21
CA ASN A 100 -11.42 14.07 -3.80
C ASN A 100 -12.20 12.92 -3.13
N LEU A 101 -11.60 12.27 -2.14
CA LEU A 101 -12.20 11.23 -1.32
C LEU A 101 -12.04 11.60 0.16
N PRO A 102 -12.89 12.51 0.67
CA PRO A 102 -12.68 13.17 1.94
C PRO A 102 -12.77 12.22 3.13
N MET A 103 -11.77 12.25 4.00
CA MET A 103 -11.70 11.46 5.24
C MET A 103 -11.66 12.38 6.46
N LYS A 104 -12.33 11.98 7.53
CA LYS A 104 -12.18 12.65 8.84
C LYS A 104 -10.81 12.31 9.44
N GLY A 105 -10.17 13.31 10.06
CA GLY A 105 -8.79 13.17 10.52
C GLY A 105 -8.59 12.33 11.79
N VAL A 106 -9.63 12.13 12.61
CA VAL A 106 -9.49 11.54 13.95
C VAL A 106 -10.36 10.31 14.21
N VAL A 107 -11.34 10.05 13.35
CA VAL A 107 -12.25 8.91 13.47
C VAL A 107 -11.91 7.85 12.43
N ALA A 108 -12.32 6.61 12.70
CA ALA A 108 -12.21 5.52 11.74
C ALA A 108 -12.90 5.89 10.41
N PRO A 109 -12.27 5.67 9.26
CA PRO A 109 -12.93 5.83 7.97
C PRO A 109 -14.03 4.77 7.79
N ALA A 110 -15.01 5.04 6.92
CA ALA A 110 -15.93 4.00 6.48
C ALA A 110 -15.20 3.02 5.53
N ASN A 111 -15.58 1.73 5.57
CA ASN A 111 -14.96 0.73 4.71
C ASN A 111 -15.06 1.09 3.24
N GLY A 112 -16.22 1.54 2.77
CA GLY A 112 -16.40 1.96 1.39
C GLY A 112 -15.50 3.13 0.95
N GLN A 113 -15.08 4.02 1.87
CA GLN A 113 -14.10 5.06 1.54
C GLN A 113 -12.72 4.47 1.27
N ILE A 114 -12.28 3.54 2.11
CA ILE A 114 -11.00 2.86 1.92
C ILE A 114 -11.03 2.02 0.65
N GLU A 115 -12.11 1.26 0.39
CA GLU A 115 -12.26 0.48 -0.84
C GLU A 115 -12.13 1.33 -2.11
N GLN A 116 -12.77 2.52 -2.14
CA GLN A 116 -12.67 3.45 -3.27
C GLN A 116 -11.21 3.93 -3.48
N VAL A 117 -10.52 4.29 -2.40
CA VAL A 117 -9.11 4.70 -2.51
C VAL A 117 -8.24 3.54 -2.97
N LEU A 118 -8.42 2.34 -2.39
CA LEU A 118 -7.65 1.16 -2.78
C LEU A 118 -7.87 0.78 -4.24
N ALA A 119 -9.09 0.91 -4.77
CA ALA A 119 -9.38 0.67 -6.18
C ALA A 119 -8.55 1.60 -7.10
N LEU A 120 -8.39 2.87 -6.72
CA LEU A 120 -7.54 3.81 -7.45
C LEU A 120 -6.05 3.49 -7.30
N LEU A 121 -5.59 3.13 -6.09
CA LEU A 121 -4.19 2.76 -5.84
C LEU A 121 -3.78 1.45 -6.52
N ASN A 122 -4.74 0.57 -6.80
CA ASN A 122 -4.50 -0.68 -7.56
C ASN A 122 -4.59 -0.49 -9.08
N SER A 123 -4.84 0.73 -9.56
CA SER A 123 -4.79 1.01 -11.00
C SER A 123 -3.36 0.89 -11.53
N GLN A 124 -3.21 0.72 -12.85
CA GLN A 124 -1.89 0.67 -13.48
C GLN A 124 -1.26 2.06 -13.66
N ASP A 125 -2.06 3.12 -13.54
CA ASP A 125 -1.60 4.49 -13.69
C ASP A 125 -0.90 4.98 -12.41
N PRO A 126 0.18 5.75 -12.51
CA PRO A 126 0.83 6.35 -11.35
C PRO A 126 -0.09 7.32 -10.60
N VAL A 127 -0.21 7.09 -9.28
CA VAL A 127 -1.12 7.81 -8.38
C VAL A 127 -0.33 8.49 -7.27
N PHE A 128 -0.69 9.75 -6.97
CA PHE A 128 -0.24 10.45 -5.78
C PHE A 128 -1.41 10.63 -4.81
N VAL A 129 -1.29 10.09 -3.58
CA VAL A 129 -2.31 10.26 -2.54
C VAL A 129 -1.79 11.14 -1.42
N HIS A 130 -2.60 12.12 -1.02
CA HIS A 130 -2.21 13.06 0.02
C HIS A 130 -3.38 13.46 0.94
N CYS A 131 -3.00 14.09 2.05
CA CYS A 131 -3.86 14.87 2.92
C CYS A 131 -3.14 16.17 3.30
N HIS A 132 -3.45 16.80 4.42
CA HIS A 132 -2.77 18.03 4.81
C HIS A 132 -1.28 17.82 5.09
N ARG A 133 -0.92 16.91 6.01
CA ARG A 133 0.48 16.63 6.41
C ARG A 133 1.10 15.39 5.76
N GLY A 134 0.31 14.57 5.10
CA GLY A 134 0.77 13.29 4.56
C GLY A 134 1.01 12.20 5.62
N SER A 135 0.59 12.42 6.87
CA SER A 135 0.88 11.53 8.00
C SER A 135 -0.31 10.63 8.36
N ASP A 136 -1.41 11.21 8.86
CA ASP A 136 -2.48 10.44 9.52
C ASP A 136 -3.42 9.74 8.52
N ARG A 137 -4.20 10.51 7.73
CA ARG A 137 -5.14 9.96 6.73
C ARG A 137 -4.39 9.22 5.63
N THR A 138 -3.35 9.83 5.08
CA THR A 138 -2.48 9.21 4.09
C THR A 138 -1.82 7.96 4.65
N GLY A 139 -1.30 8.00 5.88
CA GLY A 139 -0.72 6.84 6.55
C GLY A 139 -1.71 5.70 6.74
N THR A 140 -2.98 6.01 7.06
CA THR A 140 -4.05 5.01 7.19
C THR A 140 -4.34 4.32 5.86
N VAL A 141 -4.49 5.09 4.78
CA VAL A 141 -4.75 4.58 3.44
C VAL A 141 -3.60 3.70 2.96
N ILE A 142 -2.36 4.16 3.10
CA ILE A 142 -1.18 3.37 2.69
C ILE A 142 -1.04 2.12 3.55
N ALA A 143 -1.32 2.16 4.85
CA ALA A 143 -1.30 0.96 5.68
C ALA A 143 -2.34 -0.08 5.21
N CYS A 144 -3.56 0.35 4.87
CA CYS A 144 -4.56 -0.55 4.28
C CYS A 144 -4.12 -1.10 2.92
N TYR A 145 -3.48 -0.27 2.09
CA TYR A 145 -2.90 -0.70 0.82
C TYR A 145 -1.82 -1.79 1.02
N ARG A 146 -0.87 -1.59 1.96
CA ARG A 146 0.14 -2.59 2.30
C ARG A 146 -0.47 -3.92 2.74
N ILE A 147 -1.55 -3.87 3.53
CA ILE A 147 -2.24 -5.08 4.00
C ILE A 147 -2.94 -5.79 2.82
N ALA A 148 -3.67 -5.03 1.99
CA ALA A 148 -4.46 -5.60 0.91
C ALA A 148 -3.61 -6.08 -0.27
N HIS A 149 -2.66 -5.25 -0.72
CA HIS A 149 -1.85 -5.47 -1.90
C HIS A 149 -0.56 -6.24 -1.59
N ASP A 150 0.23 -5.75 -0.61
CA ASP A 150 1.56 -6.32 -0.30
C ASP A 150 1.49 -7.47 0.71
N ARG A 151 0.29 -7.81 1.21
CA ARG A 151 0.06 -8.88 2.19
C ARG A 151 0.78 -8.67 3.52
N TRP A 152 1.03 -7.43 3.89
CA TRP A 152 1.64 -7.13 5.17
C TRP A 152 0.69 -7.41 6.34
N GLY A 153 1.27 -7.77 7.49
CA GLY A 153 0.51 -7.81 8.74
C GLY A 153 0.16 -6.40 9.23
N GLN A 154 -1.00 -6.27 9.91
CA GLN A 154 -1.52 -4.98 10.40
C GLN A 154 -0.50 -4.23 11.29
N LYS A 155 0.24 -4.94 12.14
CA LYS A 155 1.28 -4.32 13.00
C LYS A 155 2.40 -3.69 12.17
N GLN A 156 2.86 -4.37 11.12
CA GLN A 156 3.91 -3.90 10.23
C GLN A 156 3.45 -2.65 9.46
N ALA A 157 2.25 -2.70 8.86
CA ALA A 157 1.68 -1.57 8.14
C ALA A 157 1.44 -0.35 9.04
N LEU A 158 0.97 -0.57 10.28
CA LEU A 158 0.82 0.51 11.25
C LEU A 158 2.18 1.09 11.69
N GLN A 159 3.21 0.27 11.79
CA GLN A 159 4.56 0.75 12.11
C GLN A 159 5.13 1.63 11.00
N GLU A 160 4.91 1.29 9.73
CA GLU A 160 5.24 2.16 8.60
C GLU A 160 4.50 3.50 8.71
N ALA A 161 3.17 3.49 8.94
CA ALA A 161 2.41 4.74 9.09
C ALA A 161 2.94 5.63 10.22
N LYS A 162 3.37 5.04 11.35
CA LYS A 162 4.01 5.77 12.45
C LYS A 162 5.36 6.36 12.07
N SER A 163 6.18 5.65 11.31
CA SER A 163 7.49 6.16 10.84
C SER A 163 7.33 7.36 9.90
N PHE A 164 6.19 7.48 9.22
CA PHE A 164 5.81 8.66 8.43
C PHE A 164 5.02 9.71 9.21
N GLY A 165 5.06 9.68 10.54
CA GLY A 165 4.57 10.74 11.40
C GLY A 165 3.09 10.63 11.78
N MET A 166 2.45 9.46 11.68
CA MET A 166 1.09 9.27 12.22
C MET A 166 1.09 9.60 13.72
N ALA A 167 0.28 10.58 14.11
CA ALA A 167 0.29 11.13 15.46
C ALA A 167 -0.15 10.09 16.50
N TRP A 168 0.38 10.23 17.71
CA TRP A 168 0.14 9.26 18.80
C TRP A 168 -1.32 9.17 19.22
N ASP A 169 -2.07 10.26 19.11
CA ASP A 169 -3.47 10.45 19.50
C ASP A 169 -4.49 9.98 18.45
N GLN A 170 -4.06 9.55 17.26
CA GLN A 170 -4.92 9.06 16.19
C GLN A 170 -5.49 7.67 16.47
N LEU A 171 -6.19 7.53 17.61
CA LEU A 171 -6.64 6.21 18.09
C LEU A 171 -7.67 5.55 17.18
N GLY A 172 -8.59 6.33 16.59
CA GLY A 172 -9.60 5.82 15.65
C GLY A 172 -8.96 5.22 14.40
N LEU A 173 -8.03 5.96 13.77
CA LEU A 173 -7.30 5.51 12.59
C LEU A 173 -6.44 4.27 12.87
N LYS A 174 -5.72 4.26 14.00
CA LYS A 174 -4.89 3.12 14.40
C LYS A 174 -5.70 1.85 14.65
N ARG A 175 -6.83 1.98 15.34
CA ARG A 175 -7.75 0.84 15.57
C ARG A 175 -8.29 0.31 14.25
N TYR A 176 -8.63 1.22 13.32
CA TYR A 176 -9.08 0.83 12.00
C TYR A 176 -8.04 0.00 11.26
N VAL A 177 -6.78 0.47 11.18
CA VAL A 177 -5.69 -0.28 10.54
C VAL A 177 -5.48 -1.65 11.18
N MET A 178 -5.54 -1.73 12.52
CA MET A 178 -5.37 -2.99 13.26
C MET A 178 -6.52 -3.98 13.07
N ALA A 179 -7.71 -3.50 12.73
CA ALA A 179 -8.90 -4.32 12.47
C ALA A 179 -9.14 -4.55 10.97
N PHE A 180 -8.40 -3.86 10.09
CA PHE A 180 -8.64 -3.91 8.66
C PHE A 180 -8.44 -5.31 8.09
N GLN A 181 -9.43 -5.78 7.35
CA GLN A 181 -9.40 -7.00 6.56
C GLN A 181 -9.73 -6.62 5.11
N PRO A 182 -8.87 -6.95 4.14
CA PRO A 182 -9.18 -6.70 2.74
C PRO A 182 -10.38 -7.56 2.32
N THR A 183 -11.26 -6.99 1.50
CA THR A 183 -12.30 -7.75 0.82
C THR A 183 -11.65 -8.73 -0.16
N PRO A 184 -12.15 -9.99 -0.23
CA PRO A 184 -11.61 -11.00 -1.15
C PRO A 184 -11.62 -10.59 -2.61
#